data_0d473decd9190bc1455680e873ad0d72
#
_entry.id   0d473decd9190bc1455680e873ad0d72
#
_cell.length_a   1.000
_cell.length_b   1.000
_cell.length_c   1.000
_cell.angle_alpha   90.00
_cell.angle_beta   90.00
_cell.angle_gamma   90.00
#
_symmetry.space_group_name_H-M   'P 1'
#
loop_
_entity.id
_entity.type
_entity.pdbx_description
1 polymer ?
#
loop_
_entity_poly.entity_id
_entity_poly.type
_entity_poly.pdbx_seq_one_letter_code
_entity_poly.pdbx_strand_id
1 'polypeptide(L)'
;MDVTFEGKSSTGKNEWLTPPHILRRLGPFDLDPCAPINRPWDTAEHHYTIEDDGLKQPWFGRVFCNPPYDTALITQFIKRCAEHKNAIALTFARTDTRLFHDLIFPNADSMLFIKGRLSFYHASGEQGGTAGAPSCLISFDAANTEILKTCGIEGKFIKL
;
A
#
# COMPACT_ATOMS: atom_id res chain seq x y z
N MET A 1 -14.53 8.04 16.72
CA MET A 1 -13.97 9.10 15.89
C MET A 1 -13.19 8.47 14.75
N ASP A 2 -13.63 8.79 13.56
CA ASP A 2 -12.99 8.25 12.37
C ASP A 2 -11.59 8.82 12.24
N VAL A 3 -10.62 7.96 12.31
CA VAL A 3 -9.26 8.35 12.00
C VAL A 3 -9.17 8.44 10.50
N THR A 4 -9.25 9.63 9.98
CA THR A 4 -9.00 9.84 8.56
C THR A 4 -7.50 9.81 8.35
N PHE A 5 -7.02 8.81 7.66
CA PHE A 5 -5.64 8.73 7.23
C PHE A 5 -5.38 9.63 6.02
N GLU A 6 -6.26 10.56 5.78
CA GLU A 6 -6.14 11.48 4.67
C GLU A 6 -5.25 12.65 5.04
N GLY A 7 -4.04 12.53 4.68
CA GLY A 7 -3.13 13.61 4.33
C GLY A 7 -3.11 14.87 5.16
N LYS A 8 -3.42 14.83 6.43
CA LYS A 8 -3.49 16.06 7.21
C LYS A 8 -2.56 16.09 8.39
N SER A 9 -1.39 15.59 8.23
CA SER A 9 -0.52 15.71 9.36
C SER A 9 0.73 16.46 9.00
N SER A 10 0.79 17.65 9.49
CA SER A 10 2.00 18.45 9.55
C SER A 10 3.03 17.91 10.54
N THR A 11 2.78 16.75 11.16
CA THR A 11 3.60 16.28 12.28
C THR A 11 4.03 14.82 12.15
N GLY A 12 4.23 14.32 10.93
CA GLY A 12 4.62 12.93 10.73
C GLY A 12 3.51 11.91 11.02
N LYS A 13 2.30 12.35 11.27
CA LYS A 13 1.15 11.47 11.51
C LYS A 13 0.61 10.78 10.27
N ASN A 14 1.22 11.01 9.10
CA ASN A 14 0.93 10.28 7.87
C ASN A 14 1.72 8.99 7.76
N GLU A 15 2.56 8.69 8.73
CA GLU A 15 3.38 7.48 8.76
C GLU A 15 2.61 6.36 9.44
N TRP A 16 1.72 5.73 8.67
CA TRP A 16 0.93 4.60 9.14
C TRP A 16 1.53 3.31 8.65
N LEU A 17 1.67 2.35 9.55
CA LEU A 17 2.22 1.04 9.24
C LEU A 17 1.13 0.07 8.86
N THR A 18 1.36 -0.65 7.79
CA THR A 18 0.51 -1.77 7.40
C THR A 18 0.47 -2.81 8.52
N PRO A 19 -0.71 -3.34 8.85
CA PRO A 19 -0.80 -4.38 9.87
C PRO A 19 0.10 -5.59 9.54
N PRO A 20 0.86 -6.10 10.52
CA PRO A 20 1.78 -7.22 10.28
C PRO A 20 1.12 -8.46 9.68
N HIS A 21 -0.14 -8.73 10.02
CA HIS A 21 -0.82 -9.90 9.48
C HIS A 21 -1.06 -9.81 7.96
N ILE A 22 -1.20 -8.62 7.42
CA ILE A 22 -1.30 -8.40 5.96
C ILE A 22 0.04 -8.73 5.31
N LEU A 23 1.12 -8.16 5.85
CA LEU A 23 2.47 -8.39 5.33
C LEU A 23 2.86 -9.87 5.36
N ARG A 24 2.54 -10.58 6.45
CA ARG A 24 2.85 -12.00 6.56
C ARG A 24 2.16 -12.86 5.50
N ARG A 25 0.98 -12.46 5.08
CA ARG A 25 0.23 -13.20 4.07
C ARG A 25 0.68 -12.89 2.64
N LEU A 26 1.29 -11.73 2.42
CA LEU A 26 1.71 -11.28 1.10
C LEU A 26 3.20 -11.43 0.83
N GLY A 27 4.02 -11.29 1.88
CA GLY A 27 5.47 -11.24 1.75
C GLY A 27 6.13 -12.58 1.48
N PRO A 28 7.48 -12.61 1.44
CA PRO A 28 8.36 -11.47 1.70
C PRO A 28 8.47 -10.50 0.53
N PHE A 29 8.85 -9.26 0.84
CA PHE A 29 9.09 -8.22 -0.15
C PHE A 29 10.56 -7.79 -0.13
N ASP A 30 11.06 -7.33 -1.27
CA ASP A 30 12.44 -6.85 -1.41
C ASP A 30 12.56 -5.37 -1.10
N LEU A 31 11.55 -4.59 -1.43
CA LEU A 31 11.59 -3.13 -1.30
C LEU A 31 10.25 -2.55 -0.87
N ASP A 32 10.30 -1.64 0.11
CA ASP A 32 9.22 -0.71 0.45
C ASP A 32 9.70 0.70 0.11
N PRO A 33 9.18 1.33 -0.96
CA PRO A 33 9.71 2.62 -1.44
C PRO A 33 9.18 3.83 -0.68
N CYS A 34 8.27 3.66 0.26
CA CYS A 34 7.69 4.76 1.04
C CYS A 34 7.47 4.37 2.50
N ALA A 35 8.50 3.74 3.09
CA ALA A 35 8.46 3.32 4.48
C ALA A 35 8.61 4.50 5.45
N PRO A 36 8.00 4.43 6.64
CA PRO A 36 8.27 5.39 7.70
C PRO A 36 9.74 5.34 8.14
N ILE A 37 10.29 6.49 8.55
CA ILE A 37 11.65 6.57 9.07
C ILE A 37 11.79 5.69 10.32
N ASN A 38 10.85 5.86 11.25
CA ASN A 38 10.78 5.05 12.46
C ASN A 38 9.71 3.99 12.30
N ARG A 39 10.10 2.75 12.45
CA ARG A 39 9.18 1.62 12.35
C ARG A 39 9.59 0.50 13.29
N PRO A 40 8.63 -0.12 14.00
CA PRO A 40 8.93 -1.20 14.96
C PRO A 40 9.16 -2.56 14.30
N TRP A 41 8.82 -2.69 13.02
CA TRP A 41 9.08 -3.90 12.23
C TRP A 41 9.36 -3.51 10.78
N ASP A 42 10.05 -4.37 10.08
CA ASP A 42 10.34 -4.19 8.68
C ASP A 42 9.16 -4.62 7.80
N THR A 43 8.88 -3.85 6.76
CA THR A 43 7.86 -4.17 5.76
C THR A 43 8.45 -4.88 4.55
N ALA A 44 9.76 -4.74 4.35
CA ALA A 44 10.53 -5.35 3.28
C ALA A 44 11.97 -5.53 3.73
N GLU A 45 12.80 -6.14 2.89
CA GLU A 45 14.24 -6.25 3.16
C GLU A 45 14.94 -4.89 3.06
N HIS A 46 14.55 -4.07 2.10
CA HIS A 46 15.08 -2.72 1.90
C HIS A 46 13.96 -1.68 1.97
N HIS A 47 14.30 -0.49 2.44
CA HIS A 47 13.33 0.58 2.63
C HIS A 47 13.87 1.90 2.09
N TYR A 48 13.04 2.64 1.37
CA TYR A 48 13.26 4.06 1.14
C TYR A 48 12.30 4.84 2.04
N THR A 49 12.83 5.86 2.68
CA THR A 49 12.06 6.77 3.52
C THR A 49 11.93 8.12 2.82
N ILE A 50 11.26 9.07 3.45
CA ILE A 50 11.16 10.43 2.93
C ILE A 50 12.54 11.08 2.75
N GLU A 51 13.53 10.68 3.55
CA GLU A 51 14.91 11.18 3.42
C GLU A 51 15.57 10.71 2.13
N ASP A 52 15.21 9.53 1.64
CA ASP A 52 15.76 8.96 0.41
C ASP A 52 15.03 9.47 -0.83
N ASP A 53 13.79 9.89 -0.69
CA ASP A 53 12.86 10.17 -1.80
C ASP A 53 12.70 8.95 -2.74
N GLY A 54 11.89 8.00 -2.31
CA GLY A 54 11.70 6.73 -3.03
C GLY A 54 11.21 6.87 -4.46
N LEU A 55 10.58 7.99 -4.82
CA LEU A 55 10.18 8.25 -6.20
C LEU A 55 11.37 8.51 -7.13
N LYS A 56 12.49 8.95 -6.58
CA LYS A 56 13.72 9.26 -7.34
C LYS A 56 14.75 8.14 -7.30
N GLN A 57 14.48 7.09 -6.53
CA GLN A 57 15.41 5.98 -6.37
C GLN A 57 15.05 4.82 -7.31
N PRO A 58 16.03 3.95 -7.65
CA PRO A 58 15.71 2.77 -8.44
C PRO A 58 14.88 1.77 -7.63
N TRP A 59 13.86 1.21 -8.24
CA TRP A 59 13.07 0.14 -7.65
C TRP A 59 13.58 -1.21 -8.14
N PHE A 60 13.57 -2.19 -7.25
CA PHE A 60 14.08 -3.53 -7.56
C PHE A 60 13.30 -4.60 -6.82
N GLY A 61 13.28 -5.79 -7.40
CA GLY A 61 12.65 -6.94 -6.80
C GLY A 61 11.15 -6.80 -6.63
N ARG A 62 10.62 -7.48 -5.65
CA ARG A 62 9.21 -7.49 -5.32
C ARG A 62 8.90 -6.34 -4.36
N VAL A 63 8.04 -5.44 -4.78
CA VAL A 63 7.77 -4.18 -4.07
C VAL A 63 6.44 -4.23 -3.34
N PHE A 64 6.44 -3.80 -2.08
CA PHE A 64 5.23 -3.48 -1.34
C PHE A 64 5.12 -1.97 -1.17
N CYS A 65 4.02 -1.39 -1.60
CA CYS A 65 3.81 0.05 -1.56
C CYS A 65 2.50 0.40 -0.85
N ASN A 66 2.65 0.99 0.34
CA ASN A 66 1.54 1.64 1.05
C ASN A 66 1.83 3.15 0.98
N PRO A 67 1.37 3.83 -0.09
CA PRO A 67 1.78 5.20 -0.36
C PRO A 67 1.18 6.19 0.65
N PRO A 68 1.82 7.34 0.85
CA PRO A 68 1.25 8.39 1.68
C PRO A 68 -0.06 8.91 1.08
N TYR A 69 -0.99 9.28 1.93
CA TYR A 69 -2.33 9.72 1.50
C TYR A 69 -2.36 11.21 1.13
N ASP A 70 -1.43 11.61 0.29
CA ASP A 70 -1.41 12.90 -0.38
C ASP A 70 -1.76 12.64 -1.85
N THR A 71 -2.71 13.36 -2.40
CA THR A 71 -3.25 13.08 -3.74
C THR A 71 -2.17 13.08 -4.83
N ALA A 72 -1.23 14.00 -4.78
CA ALA A 72 -0.15 14.06 -5.76
C ALA A 72 0.85 12.92 -5.57
N LEU A 73 1.24 12.64 -4.34
CA LEU A 73 2.21 11.59 -4.02
C LEU A 73 1.65 10.19 -4.29
N ILE A 74 0.41 9.92 -3.89
CA ILE A 74 -0.18 8.60 -4.11
C ILE A 74 -0.25 8.28 -5.61
N THR A 75 -0.60 9.27 -6.43
CA THR A 75 -0.65 9.09 -7.88
C THR A 75 0.72 8.73 -8.45
N GLN A 76 1.78 9.40 -8.00
CA GLN A 76 3.14 9.13 -8.45
C GLN A 76 3.64 7.75 -8.02
N PHE A 77 3.37 7.35 -6.77
CA PHE A 77 3.77 6.02 -6.28
C PHE A 77 3.03 4.90 -7.01
N ILE A 78 1.73 5.05 -7.23
CA ILE A 78 0.95 4.05 -7.97
C ILE A 78 1.42 3.96 -9.43
N LYS A 79 1.75 5.08 -10.04
CA LYS A 79 2.32 5.08 -11.39
C LYS A 79 3.63 4.29 -11.44
N ARG A 80 4.51 4.48 -10.45
CA ARG A 80 5.75 3.71 -10.34
C ARG A 80 5.48 2.22 -10.14
N CYS A 81 4.49 1.85 -9.34
CA CYS A 81 4.08 0.45 -9.21
C CYS A 81 3.67 -0.14 -10.56
N ALA A 82 2.84 0.58 -11.32
CA ALA A 82 2.38 0.14 -12.63
C ALA A 82 3.53 -0.02 -13.64
N GLU A 83 4.52 0.86 -13.59
CA GLU A 83 5.70 0.79 -14.44
C GLU A 83 6.64 -0.34 -14.03
N HIS A 84 6.83 -0.53 -12.72
CA HIS A 84 7.69 -1.59 -12.18
C HIS A 84 7.10 -2.99 -12.35
N LYS A 85 5.79 -3.10 -12.29
CA LYS A 85 4.97 -4.31 -12.42
C LYS A 85 5.07 -5.28 -11.26
N ASN A 86 6.23 -5.69 -10.83
CA ASN A 86 6.42 -6.63 -9.70
C ASN A 86 6.12 -5.92 -8.37
N ALA A 87 4.87 -5.57 -8.16
CA ALA A 87 4.46 -4.78 -7.02
C ALA A 87 3.05 -5.14 -6.53
N ILE A 88 2.86 -5.01 -5.22
CA ILE A 88 1.54 -4.97 -4.60
C ILE A 88 1.41 -3.63 -3.88
N ALA A 89 0.35 -2.90 -4.18
CA ALA A 89 0.02 -1.65 -3.50
C ALA A 89 -1.17 -1.85 -2.57
N LEU A 90 -1.16 -1.11 -1.47
CA LEU A 90 -2.29 -1.02 -0.54
C LEU A 90 -2.82 0.41 -0.57
N THR A 91 -4.09 0.58 -0.90
CA THR A 91 -4.74 1.89 -0.96
C THR A 91 -6.15 1.81 -0.37
N PHE A 92 -6.73 2.97 -0.08
CA PHE A 92 -8.16 3.03 0.15
C PHE A 92 -8.91 2.74 -1.16
N ALA A 93 -10.01 2.03 -1.05
CA ALA A 93 -10.82 1.63 -2.20
C ALA A 93 -11.81 2.73 -2.60
N ARG A 94 -11.29 3.90 -2.95
CA ARG A 94 -12.09 5.04 -3.41
C ARG A 94 -12.27 4.96 -4.92
N THR A 95 -13.14 4.07 -5.34
CA THR A 95 -13.28 3.62 -6.73
C THR A 95 -13.88 4.63 -7.68
N ASP A 96 -14.38 5.74 -7.19
CA ASP A 96 -14.92 6.85 -8.00
C ASP A 96 -13.87 7.88 -8.42
N THR A 97 -12.64 7.75 -7.93
CA THR A 97 -11.59 8.75 -8.14
C THR A 97 -10.89 8.61 -9.49
N ARG A 98 -10.22 9.68 -9.92
CA ARG A 98 -9.35 9.65 -11.08
C ARG A 98 -8.20 8.66 -10.92
N LEU A 99 -7.67 8.55 -9.71
CA LEU A 99 -6.62 7.56 -9.42
C LEU A 99 -7.06 6.16 -9.87
N PHE A 100 -8.28 5.75 -9.53
CA PHE A 100 -8.80 4.45 -9.91
C PHE A 100 -9.12 4.36 -11.40
N HIS A 101 -9.82 5.33 -11.96
CA HIS A 101 -10.28 5.26 -13.33
C HIS A 101 -9.19 5.49 -14.36
N ASP A 102 -8.29 6.43 -14.09
CA ASP A 102 -7.27 6.81 -15.07
C ASP A 102 -5.96 6.02 -14.91
N LEU A 103 -5.69 5.44 -13.74
CA LEU A 103 -4.41 4.82 -13.46
C LEU A 103 -4.52 3.36 -12.96
N ILE A 104 -5.30 3.09 -11.93
CA ILE A 104 -5.35 1.76 -11.33
C ILE A 104 -6.08 0.77 -12.26
N PHE A 105 -7.32 1.03 -12.61
CA PHE A 105 -8.10 0.11 -13.45
C PHE A 105 -7.43 -0.18 -14.80
N PRO A 106 -6.85 0.80 -15.51
CA PRO A 106 -6.18 0.52 -16.78
C PRO A 106 -4.90 -0.31 -16.66
N ASN A 107 -4.21 -0.27 -15.52
CA ASN A 107 -2.89 -0.86 -15.36
C ASN A 107 -2.81 -2.05 -14.41
N ALA A 108 -3.77 -2.22 -13.52
CA ALA A 108 -3.76 -3.31 -12.55
C ALA A 108 -4.06 -4.66 -13.22
N ASP A 109 -3.42 -5.71 -12.76
CA ASP A 109 -3.70 -7.08 -13.18
C ASP A 109 -4.82 -7.70 -12.35
N SER A 110 -4.87 -7.39 -11.06
CA SER A 110 -5.91 -7.88 -10.16
C SER A 110 -6.05 -7.00 -8.94
N MET A 111 -7.14 -7.18 -8.22
CA MET A 111 -7.39 -6.47 -6.96
C MET A 111 -8.01 -7.41 -5.93
N LEU A 112 -7.72 -7.16 -4.67
CA LEU A 112 -8.38 -7.80 -3.54
C LEU A 112 -9.02 -6.71 -2.67
N PHE A 113 -10.34 -6.65 -2.66
CA PHE A 113 -11.10 -5.74 -1.81
C PHE A 113 -11.25 -6.40 -0.43
N ILE A 114 -10.59 -5.84 0.56
CA ILE A 114 -10.49 -6.43 1.90
C ILE A 114 -11.83 -6.30 2.62
N LYS A 115 -12.30 -7.40 3.21
CA LYS A 115 -13.49 -7.40 4.03
C LYS A 115 -13.21 -6.73 5.37
N GLY A 116 -14.06 -5.78 5.75
CA GLY A 116 -13.88 -4.98 6.96
C GLY A 116 -12.83 -3.90 6.80
N ARG A 117 -12.75 -3.03 7.80
CA ARG A 117 -11.78 -1.93 7.82
C ARG A 117 -10.49 -2.37 8.49
N LEU A 118 -9.37 -2.01 7.91
CA LEU A 118 -8.06 -2.26 8.53
C LEU A 118 -7.83 -1.30 9.69
N SER A 119 -7.12 -1.77 10.71
CA SER A 119 -6.58 -0.95 11.76
C SER A 119 -5.09 -0.81 11.55
N PHE A 120 -4.65 0.34 11.09
CA PHE A 120 -3.24 0.63 10.87
C PHE A 120 -2.51 0.86 12.19
N TYR A 121 -1.20 0.77 12.16
CA TYR A 121 -0.35 0.97 13.32
C TYR A 121 0.41 2.28 13.23
N HIS A 122 0.65 2.89 14.39
CA HIS A 122 1.56 4.05 14.49
C HIS A 122 3.02 3.60 14.36
N ALA A 123 3.90 4.53 14.06
CA ALA A 123 5.34 4.26 14.03
C ALA A 123 5.88 3.77 15.38
N SER A 124 5.18 4.05 16.47
CA SER A 124 5.50 3.52 17.80
C SER A 124 5.24 2.02 17.96
N GLY A 125 4.50 1.40 17.04
CA GLY A 125 4.05 0.02 17.13
C GLY A 125 2.68 -0.15 17.80
N GLU A 126 2.09 0.92 18.27
CA GLU A 126 0.74 0.89 18.85
C GLU A 126 -0.31 0.85 17.76
N GLN A 127 -1.33 0.01 17.94
CA GLN A 127 -2.44 -0.06 17.01
C GLN A 127 -3.22 1.26 17.02
N GLY A 128 -3.44 1.79 15.82
CA GLY A 128 -4.28 2.97 15.63
C GLY A 128 -5.77 2.63 15.60
N GLY A 129 -6.58 3.63 15.34
CA GLY A 129 -8.00 3.43 15.14
C GLY A 129 -8.32 2.76 13.81
N THR A 130 -9.60 2.42 13.64
CA THR A 130 -10.11 1.86 12.39
C THR A 130 -10.03 2.89 11.26
N ALA A 131 -9.59 2.45 10.08
CA ALA A 131 -9.52 3.30 8.91
C ALA A 131 -10.88 3.90 8.54
N GLY A 132 -10.88 5.14 8.06
CA GLY A 132 -12.09 5.85 7.64
C GLY A 132 -12.66 5.39 6.31
N ALA A 133 -11.98 4.50 5.58
CA ALA A 133 -12.39 3.99 4.29
C ALA A 133 -12.03 2.50 4.14
N PRO A 134 -12.72 1.76 3.25
CA PRO A 134 -12.30 0.39 2.95
C PRO A 134 -10.95 0.39 2.23
N SER A 135 -10.22 -0.72 2.37
CA SER A 135 -8.91 -0.90 1.76
C SER A 135 -8.94 -1.95 0.66
N CYS A 136 -8.06 -1.79 -0.32
CA CYS A 136 -7.83 -2.82 -1.32
C CYS A 136 -6.34 -3.01 -1.58
N LEU A 137 -6.00 -4.22 -1.99
CA LEU A 137 -4.68 -4.58 -2.47
C LEU A 137 -4.72 -4.66 -3.99
N ILE A 138 -3.67 -4.18 -4.64
CA ILE A 138 -3.59 -4.07 -6.09
C ILE A 138 -2.33 -4.77 -6.56
N SER A 139 -2.47 -5.71 -7.49
CA SER A 139 -1.35 -6.34 -8.17
C SER A 139 -1.19 -5.77 -9.58
N PHE A 140 0.04 -5.61 -10.03
CA PHE A 140 0.36 -5.09 -11.35
C PHE A 140 1.00 -6.14 -12.27
N ASP A 141 1.04 -7.40 -11.84
CA ASP A 141 1.59 -8.49 -12.64
C ASP A 141 0.96 -9.85 -12.27
N ALA A 142 1.21 -10.85 -13.11
CA ALA A 142 0.61 -12.17 -12.96
C ALA A 142 1.10 -12.90 -11.70
N ALA A 143 2.37 -12.78 -11.35
CA ALA A 143 2.94 -13.46 -10.18
C ALA A 143 2.31 -12.96 -8.89
N ASN A 144 2.20 -11.63 -8.72
CA ASN A 144 1.56 -11.05 -7.55
C ASN A 144 0.04 -11.28 -7.55
N THR A 145 -0.58 -11.42 -8.71
CA THR A 145 -1.99 -11.81 -8.81
C THR A 145 -2.24 -13.18 -8.20
N GLU A 146 -1.38 -14.16 -8.45
CA GLU A 146 -1.48 -15.48 -7.83
C GLU A 146 -1.36 -15.39 -6.31
N ILE A 147 -0.49 -14.52 -5.81
CA ILE A 147 -0.34 -14.29 -4.39
C ILE A 147 -1.61 -13.69 -3.78
N LEU A 148 -2.19 -12.68 -4.40
CA LEU A 148 -3.46 -12.10 -3.94
C LEU A 148 -4.59 -13.12 -3.94
N LYS A 149 -4.63 -13.96 -4.96
CA LYS A 149 -5.66 -14.98 -5.10
C LYS A 149 -5.60 -16.02 -3.99
N THR A 150 -4.40 -16.36 -3.51
CA THR A 150 -4.17 -17.47 -2.58
C THR A 150 -3.72 -17.04 -1.19
N CYS A 151 -3.56 -15.75 -0.93
CA CYS A 151 -3.01 -15.24 0.34
C CYS A 151 -3.88 -15.51 1.56
N GLY A 152 -5.16 -15.79 1.38
CA GLY A 152 -6.07 -16.08 2.48
C GLY A 152 -6.54 -14.83 3.25
N ILE A 153 -6.24 -13.65 2.77
CA ILE A 153 -6.84 -12.41 3.32
C ILE A 153 -8.30 -12.40 2.92
N GLU A 154 -9.17 -12.25 3.92
CA GLU A 154 -10.62 -12.27 3.69
C GLU A 154 -11.05 -11.04 2.87
N GLY A 155 -11.75 -11.28 1.77
CA GLY A 155 -12.21 -10.23 0.88
C GLY A 155 -12.63 -10.75 -0.47
N LYS A 156 -12.81 -9.83 -1.41
CA LYS A 156 -13.21 -10.17 -2.79
C LYS A 156 -12.02 -9.98 -3.73
N PHE A 157 -11.54 -11.08 -4.28
CA PHE A 157 -10.52 -11.07 -5.32
C PHE A 157 -11.17 -10.89 -6.69
N ILE A 158 -10.62 -9.99 -7.48
CA ILE A 158 -11.09 -9.72 -8.85
C ILE A 158 -9.89 -9.68 -9.79
N LYS A 159 -9.91 -10.54 -10.80
CA LYS A 159 -8.96 -10.48 -11.92
C LYS A 159 -9.47 -9.43 -12.92
N LEU A 160 -8.63 -8.48 -13.26
CA LEU A 160 -8.98 -7.42 -14.22
C LEU A 160 -8.60 -7.76 -15.65
#